data_71e71c8790228ce12438ce405da83077
#
_entry.id   71e71c8790228ce12438ce405da83077
#
_cell.length_a   1.000
_cell.length_b   1.000
_cell.length_c   1.000
_cell.angle_alpha   90.00
_cell.angle_beta   90.00
_cell.angle_gamma   90.00
#
_symmetry.space_group_name_H-M   'P 1'
#
loop_
_entity.id
_entity.type
_entity.pdbx_description
1 polymer ?
#
loop_
_entity_poly.entity_id
_entity_poly.type
_entity_poly.pdbx_seq_one_letter_code
_entity_poly.pdbx_strand_id
1 'polypeptide(L)'
;MLMSDFAEKMESYRNMTPTQIINSIVADNDLSKDWAMFYHTLTDKFSSVGLGAKNLLPHIADELGLEEEGLQDLVDDFGGVPELLEEFGTDANDATDYSLFDAFNPLAIAEDIVTARQLFMERFRNMNKLEKKWYTAVVINQKRNGAGDNVTKKSLQKKYLIPANDFKTALKFNNLNTIIDEVCLGHGVGELMIPEPGHYVQPQLAKTAKSL
;
A
#
# COMPACT_ATOMS: atom_id res chain seq x y z
N MET A 1 -4.96 6.22 12.62
CA MET A 1 -4.52 4.82 12.78
C MET A 1 -3.04 4.84 13.09
N LEU A 2 -2.61 4.13 14.09
CA LEU A 2 -1.20 3.92 14.40
C LEU A 2 -0.60 2.81 13.52
N MET A 3 0.73 2.82 13.37
CA MET A 3 1.43 1.78 12.60
C MET A 3 1.31 0.39 13.24
N SER A 4 1.26 0.32 14.57
CA SER A 4 1.01 -0.92 15.31
C SER A 4 -0.35 -1.53 14.95
N ASP A 5 -1.43 -0.74 15.02
CA ASP A 5 -2.78 -1.18 14.64
C ASP A 5 -2.86 -1.60 13.17
N PHE A 6 -2.18 -0.84 12.30
CA PHE A 6 -2.10 -1.15 10.87
C PHE A 6 -1.39 -2.47 10.63
N ALA A 7 -0.25 -2.70 11.27
CA ALA A 7 0.55 -3.90 11.12
C ALA A 7 -0.21 -5.15 11.59
N GLU A 8 -0.90 -5.08 12.73
CA GLU A 8 -1.77 -6.15 13.24
C GLU A 8 -2.91 -6.45 12.27
N LYS A 9 -3.55 -5.40 11.72
CA LYS A 9 -4.62 -5.54 10.73
C LYS A 9 -4.11 -6.23 9.45
N MET A 10 -2.97 -5.81 8.93
CA MET A 10 -2.37 -6.41 7.74
C MET A 10 -1.97 -7.88 7.97
N GLU A 11 -1.47 -8.20 9.16
CA GLU A 11 -1.16 -9.59 9.54
C GLU A 11 -2.43 -10.44 9.59
N SER A 12 -3.51 -9.93 10.15
CA SER A 12 -4.80 -10.63 10.23
C SER A 12 -5.35 -10.99 8.85
N TYR A 13 -5.10 -10.15 7.84
CA TYR A 13 -5.58 -10.37 6.47
C TYR A 13 -4.93 -11.59 5.79
N ARG A 14 -3.75 -12.04 6.22
CA ARG A 14 -3.09 -13.24 5.66
C ARG A 14 -3.96 -14.49 5.71
N ASN A 15 -4.83 -14.56 6.73
CA ASN A 15 -5.70 -15.71 6.97
C ASN A 15 -7.15 -15.48 6.51
N MET A 16 -7.42 -14.38 5.79
CA MET A 16 -8.74 -14.00 5.35
C MET A 16 -8.91 -14.17 3.83
N THR A 17 -10.11 -14.54 3.42
CA THR A 17 -10.50 -14.43 2.01
C THR A 17 -10.69 -12.96 1.62
N PRO A 18 -10.57 -12.59 0.32
CA PRO A 18 -10.81 -11.23 -0.14
C PRO A 18 -12.17 -10.66 0.30
N THR A 19 -13.20 -11.50 0.37
CA THR A 19 -14.53 -11.07 0.84
C THR A 19 -14.54 -10.73 2.33
N GLN A 20 -13.82 -11.51 3.15
CA GLN A 20 -13.68 -11.23 4.59
C GLN A 20 -12.90 -9.93 4.82
N ILE A 21 -11.81 -9.71 4.07
CA ILE A 21 -11.03 -8.47 4.14
C ILE A 21 -11.92 -7.26 3.78
N ILE A 22 -12.67 -7.32 2.67
CA ILE A 22 -13.59 -6.26 2.28
C ILE A 22 -14.60 -5.97 3.39
N ASN A 23 -15.22 -6.99 3.97
CA ASN A 23 -16.20 -6.81 5.03
C ASN A 23 -15.56 -6.21 6.30
N SER A 24 -14.35 -6.63 6.66
CA SER A 24 -13.58 -6.06 7.77
C SER A 24 -13.32 -4.56 7.55
N ILE A 25 -12.86 -4.16 6.37
CA ILE A 25 -12.61 -2.75 6.02
C ILE A 25 -13.91 -1.92 6.07
N VAL A 26 -15.00 -2.47 5.54
CA VAL A 26 -16.30 -1.75 5.50
C VAL A 26 -16.88 -1.56 6.90
N ALA A 27 -16.72 -2.56 7.77
CA ALA A 27 -17.23 -2.52 9.16
C ALA A 27 -16.40 -1.65 10.09
N ASP A 28 -15.16 -1.31 9.72
CA ASP A 28 -14.27 -0.52 10.55
C ASP A 28 -14.66 0.96 10.51
N ASN A 29 -15.05 1.49 11.66
CA ASN A 29 -15.48 2.88 11.81
C ASN A 29 -14.40 3.81 12.37
N ASP A 30 -13.28 3.25 12.84
CA ASP A 30 -12.24 4.00 13.57
C ASP A 30 -11.26 4.74 12.64
N LEU A 31 -11.31 4.47 11.35
CA LEU A 31 -10.38 4.99 10.34
C LEU A 31 -10.77 6.35 9.75
N SER A 32 -11.66 7.11 10.35
CA SER A 32 -12.31 8.28 9.76
C SER A 32 -11.37 9.40 9.25
N LYS A 33 -10.15 9.52 9.77
CA LYS A 33 -9.18 10.54 9.35
C LYS A 33 -8.04 10.03 8.46
N ASP A 34 -7.76 8.72 8.50
CA ASP A 34 -6.63 8.11 7.80
C ASP A 34 -7.04 7.19 6.66
N TRP A 35 -8.32 7.25 6.24
CA TRP A 35 -8.86 6.34 5.21
C TRP A 35 -8.10 6.43 3.89
N ALA A 36 -7.81 7.63 3.41
CA ALA A 36 -7.05 7.80 2.18
C ALA A 36 -5.68 7.13 2.29
N MET A 37 -4.93 7.40 3.39
CA MET A 37 -3.64 6.80 3.62
C MET A 37 -3.72 5.27 3.72
N PHE A 38 -4.68 4.74 4.46
CA PHE A 38 -4.91 3.30 4.56
C PHE A 38 -5.17 2.67 3.18
N TYR A 39 -6.07 3.23 2.38
CA TYR A 39 -6.31 2.72 1.04
C TYR A 39 -5.09 2.82 0.13
N HIS A 40 -4.29 3.88 0.25
CA HIS A 40 -3.05 4.01 -0.49
C HIS A 40 -2.02 2.92 -0.14
N THR A 41 -1.99 2.44 1.11
CA THR A 41 -1.11 1.31 1.47
C THR A 41 -1.55 -0.01 0.84
N LEU A 42 -2.83 -0.14 0.45
CA LEU A 42 -3.35 -1.33 -0.26
C LEU A 42 -3.06 -1.30 -1.77
N THR A 43 -2.74 -0.14 -2.33
CA THR A 43 -2.37 0.05 -3.74
C THR A 43 -0.86 -0.04 -3.95
N ASP A 44 -0.40 0.35 -5.12
CA ASP A 44 1.03 0.47 -5.48
C ASP A 44 1.59 1.90 -5.29
N LYS A 45 0.84 2.82 -4.67
CA LYS A 45 1.21 4.24 -4.55
C LYS A 45 2.64 4.44 -4.06
N PHE A 46 3.05 3.71 -3.04
CA PHE A 46 4.37 3.88 -2.43
C PHE A 46 5.50 3.17 -3.18
N SER A 47 5.21 2.19 -4.01
CA SER A 47 6.22 1.54 -4.86
C SER A 47 6.71 2.46 -5.98
N SER A 48 5.94 3.48 -6.35
CA SER A 48 6.30 4.47 -7.37
C SER A 48 7.44 5.41 -6.95
N VAL A 49 7.76 5.48 -5.66
CA VAL A 49 8.90 6.26 -5.12
C VAL A 49 10.26 5.68 -5.51
N GLY A 50 10.29 4.50 -6.14
CA GLY A 50 11.52 3.85 -6.60
C GLY A 50 12.29 3.06 -5.52
N LEU A 51 11.74 2.96 -4.30
CA LEU A 51 12.29 2.16 -3.21
C LEU A 51 11.91 0.68 -3.38
N GLY A 52 12.44 0.04 -4.43
CA GLY A 52 12.26 -1.41 -4.61
C GLY A 52 13.11 -2.23 -3.64
N ALA A 53 12.78 -3.54 -3.53
CA ALA A 53 13.51 -4.47 -2.66
C ALA A 53 15.03 -4.41 -2.87
N LYS A 54 15.49 -4.38 -4.12
CA LYS A 54 16.93 -4.30 -4.47
C LYS A 54 17.62 -3.05 -3.89
N ASN A 55 16.92 -1.93 -3.78
CA ASN A 55 17.47 -0.67 -3.28
C ASN A 55 17.46 -0.59 -1.74
N LEU A 56 16.54 -1.29 -1.09
CA LEU A 56 16.40 -1.27 0.37
C LEU A 56 17.15 -2.42 1.05
N LEU A 57 17.24 -3.57 0.41
CA LEU A 57 17.75 -4.79 1.01
C LEU A 57 19.16 -4.65 1.62
N PRO A 58 20.16 -4.01 0.97
CA PRO A 58 21.48 -3.82 1.59
C PRO A 58 21.42 -3.02 2.90
N HIS A 59 20.57 -1.99 2.95
CA HIS A 59 20.44 -1.14 4.15
C HIS A 59 19.67 -1.82 5.28
N ILE A 60 18.68 -2.65 4.92
CA ILE A 60 17.94 -3.48 5.88
C ILE A 60 18.87 -4.55 6.44
N ALA A 61 19.68 -5.19 5.60
CA ALA A 61 20.65 -6.21 6.02
C ALA A 61 21.70 -5.64 6.99
N ASP A 62 22.25 -4.46 6.68
CA ASP A 62 23.18 -3.73 7.56
C ASP A 62 22.55 -3.47 8.93
N GLU A 63 21.30 -3.00 8.96
CA GLU A 63 20.55 -2.75 10.19
C GLU A 63 20.28 -4.02 11.01
N LEU A 64 20.11 -5.16 10.33
CA LEU A 64 19.89 -6.46 10.97
C LEU A 64 21.19 -7.20 11.31
N GLY A 65 22.34 -6.66 10.92
CA GLY A 65 23.66 -7.32 11.10
C GLY A 65 23.81 -8.57 10.23
N LEU A 66 23.14 -8.62 9.06
CA LEU A 66 23.26 -9.71 8.10
C LEU A 66 24.40 -9.44 7.13
N GLU A 67 25.13 -10.49 6.74
CA GLU A 67 26.19 -10.39 5.74
C GLU A 67 25.61 -10.16 4.34
N GLU A 68 26.25 -9.33 3.52
CA GLU A 68 25.81 -9.08 2.14
C GLU A 68 25.98 -10.32 1.24
N GLU A 69 26.99 -11.16 1.53
CA GLU A 69 27.25 -12.40 0.77
C GLU A 69 26.13 -13.41 1.01
N GLY A 70 25.47 -13.83 -0.08
CA GLY A 70 24.33 -14.77 -0.01
C GLY A 70 23.00 -14.13 0.42
N LEU A 71 22.94 -12.82 0.61
CA LEU A 71 21.72 -12.13 1.07
C LEU A 71 20.53 -12.34 0.12
N GLN A 72 20.76 -12.36 -1.20
CA GLN A 72 19.68 -12.62 -2.16
C GLN A 72 19.15 -14.04 -2.07
N ASP A 73 20.05 -15.02 -1.90
CA ASP A 73 19.67 -16.43 -1.73
C ASP A 73 18.85 -16.60 -0.44
N LEU A 74 19.25 -15.89 0.63
CA LEU A 74 18.51 -15.87 1.89
C LEU A 74 17.10 -15.28 1.72
N VAL A 75 16.96 -14.17 1.00
CA VAL A 75 15.64 -13.57 0.71
C VAL A 75 14.77 -14.53 -0.12
N ASP A 76 15.36 -15.22 -1.08
CA ASP A 76 14.64 -16.17 -1.93
C ASP A 76 14.18 -17.41 -1.13
N ASP A 77 15.02 -17.90 -0.21
CA ASP A 77 14.71 -19.02 0.69
C ASP A 77 13.54 -18.68 1.64
N PHE A 78 13.49 -17.47 2.16
CA PHE A 78 12.37 -17.00 2.99
C PHE A 78 11.13 -16.57 2.18
N GLY A 79 11.27 -16.41 0.87
CA GLY A 79 10.19 -16.04 -0.02
C GLY A 79 9.99 -14.53 -0.19
N GLY A 80 10.81 -13.69 0.42
CA GLY A 80 10.82 -12.23 0.23
C GLY A 80 11.36 -11.45 1.42
N VAL A 81 11.53 -10.14 1.23
CA VAL A 81 12.04 -9.25 2.29
C VAL A 81 11.10 -9.15 3.49
N PRO A 82 9.76 -9.10 3.34
CA PRO A 82 8.87 -9.10 4.49
C PRO A 82 8.96 -10.37 5.35
N GLU A 83 9.12 -11.53 4.70
CA GLU A 83 9.27 -12.81 5.38
C GLU A 83 10.65 -12.93 6.06
N LEU A 84 11.70 -12.37 5.47
CA LEU A 84 13.01 -12.22 6.10
C LEU A 84 12.92 -11.37 7.38
N LEU A 85 12.15 -10.27 7.34
CA LEU A 85 11.92 -9.42 8.51
C LEU A 85 11.06 -10.10 9.59
N GLU A 86 10.20 -11.03 9.19
CA GLU A 86 9.44 -11.86 10.13
C GLU A 86 10.37 -12.79 10.94
N GLU A 87 11.48 -13.24 10.36
CA GLU A 87 12.44 -14.09 11.04
C GLU A 87 13.50 -13.28 11.80
N PHE A 88 14.22 -12.41 11.11
CA PHE A 88 15.39 -11.71 11.63
C PHE A 88 15.11 -10.30 12.18
N GLY A 89 13.92 -9.75 11.95
CA GLY A 89 13.58 -8.43 12.48
C GLY A 89 13.64 -8.37 14.01
N THR A 90 14.07 -7.23 14.52
CA THR A 90 14.14 -6.94 15.96
C THR A 90 13.28 -5.75 16.31
N ASP A 91 12.77 -5.71 17.52
CA ASP A 91 12.09 -4.53 18.04
C ASP A 91 13.08 -3.42 18.32
N ALA A 92 12.69 -2.17 18.09
CA ALA A 92 13.47 -1.02 18.55
C ALA A 92 13.39 -0.93 20.08
N ASN A 93 14.49 -0.53 20.73
CA ASN A 93 14.53 -0.37 22.18
C ASN A 93 13.53 0.71 22.68
N ASP A 94 13.37 1.78 21.89
CA ASP A 94 12.45 2.88 22.15
C ASP A 94 11.55 3.06 20.90
N ALA A 95 10.71 2.06 20.63
CA ALA A 95 9.84 2.07 19.46
C ALA A 95 8.91 3.29 19.46
N THR A 96 8.87 4.00 18.35
CA THR A 96 7.94 5.11 18.12
C THR A 96 6.76 4.60 17.34
N ASP A 97 5.56 4.66 17.92
CA ASP A 97 4.33 4.29 17.22
C ASP A 97 3.85 5.47 16.35
N TYR A 98 4.32 5.48 15.12
CA TYR A 98 3.95 6.51 14.14
C TYR A 98 2.47 6.43 13.77
N SER A 99 1.84 7.59 13.50
CA SER A 99 0.60 7.56 12.74
C SER A 99 0.87 7.00 11.33
N LEU A 100 -0.13 6.39 10.72
CA LEU A 100 -0.01 5.87 9.35
C LEU A 100 0.38 6.99 8.37
N PHE A 101 -0.14 8.20 8.59
CA PHE A 101 0.23 9.38 7.80
C PHE A 101 1.70 9.75 7.98
N ASP A 102 2.20 9.84 9.22
CA ASP A 102 3.60 10.22 9.51
C ASP A 102 4.60 9.17 9.02
N ALA A 103 4.19 7.90 8.98
CA ALA A 103 5.02 6.83 8.44
C ALA A 103 5.19 6.94 6.92
N PHE A 104 4.11 7.14 6.17
CA PHE A 104 4.11 7.00 4.71
C PHE A 104 4.14 8.32 3.93
N ASN A 105 3.52 9.40 4.43
CA ASN A 105 3.45 10.66 3.70
C ASN A 105 4.83 11.24 3.34
N PRO A 106 5.84 11.21 4.20
CA PRO A 106 7.17 11.70 3.85
C PRO A 106 7.81 10.95 2.67
N LEU A 107 7.50 9.67 2.49
CA LEU A 107 7.96 8.90 1.33
C LEU A 107 7.26 9.37 0.05
N ALA A 108 5.97 9.68 0.13
CA ALA A 108 5.17 10.09 -1.02
C ALA A 108 5.57 11.46 -1.58
N ILE A 109 6.17 12.33 -0.75
CA ILE A 109 6.58 13.69 -1.12
C ILE A 109 8.10 13.84 -1.29
N ALA A 110 8.87 12.76 -1.12
CA ALA A 110 10.32 12.80 -1.28
C ALA A 110 10.71 13.16 -2.73
N GLU A 111 11.61 14.11 -2.90
CA GLU A 111 12.00 14.62 -4.21
C GLU A 111 12.90 13.66 -5.00
N ASP A 112 13.62 12.79 -4.29
CA ASP A 112 14.54 11.83 -4.88
C ASP A 112 14.64 10.53 -4.06
N ILE A 113 15.21 9.49 -4.68
CA ILE A 113 15.32 8.16 -4.09
C ILE A 113 16.26 8.10 -2.88
N VAL A 114 17.26 8.98 -2.81
CA VAL A 114 18.22 9.01 -1.69
C VAL A 114 17.52 9.54 -0.45
N THR A 115 16.80 10.66 -0.61
CA THR A 115 15.96 11.25 0.44
C THR A 115 14.88 10.28 0.90
N ALA A 116 14.15 9.64 -0.04
CA ALA A 116 13.14 8.64 0.28
C ALA A 116 13.71 7.48 1.10
N ARG A 117 14.89 6.98 0.73
CA ARG A 117 15.56 5.90 1.45
C ARG A 117 16.00 6.32 2.85
N GLN A 118 16.54 7.51 3.02
CA GLN A 118 16.91 8.03 4.34
C GLN A 118 15.69 8.13 5.26
N LEU A 119 14.59 8.69 4.76
CA LEU A 119 13.32 8.77 5.47
C LEU A 119 12.74 7.40 5.81
N PHE A 120 12.85 6.43 4.89
CA PHE A 120 12.46 5.06 5.14
C PHE A 120 13.25 4.45 6.30
N MET A 121 14.59 4.49 6.23
CA MET A 121 15.45 3.88 7.24
C MET A 121 15.33 4.54 8.62
N GLU A 122 15.14 5.87 8.66
CA GLU A 122 14.87 6.58 9.91
C GLU A 122 13.66 6.02 10.65
N ARG A 123 12.55 5.81 9.94
CA ARG A 123 11.33 5.25 10.54
C ARG A 123 11.47 3.78 10.85
N PHE A 124 12.04 3.01 9.91
CA PHE A 124 12.28 1.59 10.04
C PHE A 124 13.03 1.25 11.35
N ARG A 125 14.09 2.00 11.70
CA ARG A 125 14.88 1.81 12.91
C ARG A 125 14.05 1.94 14.20
N ASN A 126 13.06 2.81 14.18
CA ASN A 126 12.24 3.13 15.34
C ASN A 126 10.94 2.31 15.45
N MET A 127 10.71 1.36 14.56
CA MET A 127 9.53 0.49 14.53
C MET A 127 9.79 -0.83 15.26
N ASN A 128 8.71 -1.46 15.76
CA ASN A 128 8.77 -2.85 16.20
C ASN A 128 8.87 -3.83 15.01
N LYS A 129 9.14 -5.09 15.28
CA LYS A 129 9.37 -6.13 14.27
C LYS A 129 8.19 -6.25 13.28
N LEU A 130 6.96 -6.28 13.78
CA LEU A 130 5.78 -6.44 12.95
C LEU A 130 5.53 -5.20 12.07
N GLU A 131 5.75 -4.01 12.61
CA GLU A 131 5.69 -2.76 11.87
C GLU A 131 6.74 -2.70 10.76
N LYS A 132 8.00 -3.05 11.05
CA LYS A 132 9.09 -3.15 10.06
C LYS A 132 8.71 -4.03 8.88
N LYS A 133 8.13 -5.21 9.16
CA LYS A 133 7.65 -6.13 8.13
C LYS A 133 6.61 -5.47 7.23
N TRP A 134 5.54 -4.93 7.78
CA TRP A 134 4.43 -4.39 6.98
C TRP A 134 4.74 -3.04 6.35
N TYR A 135 5.55 -2.20 7.01
CA TYR A 135 6.06 -0.96 6.41
C TYR A 135 6.87 -1.26 5.14
N THR A 136 7.81 -2.20 5.24
CA THR A 136 8.61 -2.64 4.10
C THR A 136 7.74 -3.28 3.02
N ALA A 137 6.83 -4.19 3.39
CA ALA A 137 5.94 -4.88 2.45
C ALA A 137 5.09 -3.91 1.60
N VAL A 138 4.63 -2.81 2.19
CA VAL A 138 3.89 -1.76 1.49
C VAL A 138 4.78 -1.01 0.51
N VAL A 139 5.95 -0.57 0.95
CA VAL A 139 6.86 0.26 0.15
C VAL A 139 7.41 -0.52 -1.06
N ILE A 140 7.79 -1.79 -0.88
CA ILE A 140 8.27 -2.63 -1.99
C ILE A 140 7.15 -3.38 -2.74
N ASN A 141 5.89 -3.13 -2.38
CA ASN A 141 4.69 -3.77 -2.94
C ASN A 141 4.70 -5.31 -2.88
N GLN A 142 5.13 -5.88 -1.75
CA GLN A 142 5.17 -7.31 -1.48
C GLN A 142 4.23 -7.72 -0.34
N LYS A 143 3.00 -7.22 -0.33
CA LYS A 143 2.05 -7.39 0.80
C LYS A 143 1.54 -8.82 1.01
N ARG A 144 1.44 -9.64 -0.01
CA ARG A 144 1.05 -11.09 -0.02
C ARG A 144 -0.06 -11.53 0.96
N ASN A 145 -0.94 -10.61 1.34
CA ASN A 145 -2.04 -10.86 2.27
C ASN A 145 -3.42 -10.79 1.60
N GLY A 146 -3.46 -10.77 0.27
CA GLY A 146 -4.70 -10.68 -0.49
C GLY A 146 -5.37 -9.29 -0.51
N ALA A 147 -4.85 -8.32 0.25
CA ALA A 147 -5.33 -6.94 0.25
C ALA A 147 -4.62 -6.12 -0.84
N GLY A 148 -5.23 -5.99 -2.00
CA GLY A 148 -4.69 -5.23 -3.12
C GLY A 148 -5.79 -4.46 -3.84
N ASP A 149 -5.52 -3.99 -5.06
CA ASP A 149 -6.40 -3.12 -5.86
C ASP A 149 -7.86 -3.59 -5.92
N ASN A 150 -8.11 -4.88 -6.09
CA ASN A 150 -9.47 -5.40 -6.17
C ASN A 150 -10.22 -5.30 -4.85
N VAL A 151 -9.53 -5.54 -3.73
CA VAL A 151 -10.08 -5.34 -2.38
C VAL A 151 -10.34 -3.86 -2.14
N THR A 152 -9.37 -3.00 -2.49
CA THR A 152 -9.49 -1.54 -2.41
C THR A 152 -10.71 -1.04 -3.17
N LYS A 153 -10.85 -1.38 -4.45
CA LYS A 153 -11.98 -0.98 -5.29
C LYS A 153 -13.34 -1.39 -4.71
N LYS A 154 -13.44 -2.65 -4.28
CA LYS A 154 -14.71 -3.18 -3.74
C LYS A 154 -15.05 -2.63 -2.36
N SER A 155 -14.06 -2.41 -1.49
CA SER A 155 -14.29 -1.83 -0.17
C SER A 155 -14.67 -0.35 -0.26
N LEU A 156 -14.02 0.44 -1.14
CA LEU A 156 -14.43 1.82 -1.44
C LEU A 156 -15.88 1.89 -1.91
N GLN A 157 -16.24 1.08 -2.93
CA GLN A 157 -17.61 1.06 -3.44
C GLN A 157 -18.63 0.76 -2.34
N LYS A 158 -18.36 -0.25 -1.49
CA LYS A 158 -19.28 -0.63 -0.41
C LYS A 158 -19.34 0.42 0.68
N LYS A 159 -18.19 0.91 1.14
CA LYS A 159 -18.12 1.84 2.28
C LYS A 159 -18.76 3.19 1.97
N TYR A 160 -18.49 3.71 0.78
CA TYR A 160 -18.98 5.01 0.34
C TYR A 160 -20.24 4.92 -0.53
N LEU A 161 -20.85 3.73 -0.64
CA LEU A 161 -22.09 3.48 -1.39
C LEU A 161 -22.03 3.94 -2.85
N ILE A 162 -20.87 3.80 -3.49
CA ILE A 162 -20.65 4.24 -4.87
C ILE A 162 -21.24 3.23 -5.85
N PRO A 163 -22.14 3.61 -6.76
CA PRO A 163 -22.69 2.71 -7.78
C PRO A 163 -21.55 2.12 -8.64
N ALA A 164 -21.65 0.82 -8.97
CA ALA A 164 -20.60 0.13 -9.69
C ALA A 164 -20.30 0.72 -11.08
N ASN A 165 -21.33 1.25 -11.76
CA ASN A 165 -21.17 1.89 -13.07
C ASN A 165 -20.44 3.24 -12.96
N ASP A 166 -20.73 4.03 -11.92
CA ASP A 166 -20.09 5.33 -11.70
C ASP A 166 -18.63 5.14 -11.35
N PHE A 167 -18.32 4.20 -10.45
CA PHE A 167 -16.94 3.85 -10.12
C PHE A 167 -16.15 3.37 -11.34
N LYS A 168 -16.77 2.50 -12.17
CA LYS A 168 -16.15 2.03 -13.41
C LYS A 168 -15.91 3.17 -14.40
N THR A 169 -16.82 4.16 -14.46
CA THR A 169 -16.68 5.32 -15.32
C THR A 169 -15.56 6.24 -14.81
N ALA A 170 -15.48 6.51 -13.50
CA ALA A 170 -14.39 7.27 -12.91
C ALA A 170 -13.01 6.63 -13.19
N LEU A 171 -12.89 5.31 -13.11
CA LEU A 171 -11.66 4.56 -13.45
C LEU A 171 -11.25 4.62 -14.93
N LYS A 172 -12.11 5.07 -15.84
CA LYS A 172 -11.71 5.29 -17.24
C LYS A 172 -10.91 6.56 -17.42
N PHE A 173 -11.15 7.55 -16.60
CA PHE A 173 -10.58 8.89 -16.69
C PHE A 173 -9.53 9.18 -15.63
N ASN A 174 -9.54 8.43 -14.51
CA ASN A 174 -8.67 8.65 -13.37
C ASN A 174 -8.00 7.37 -12.92
N ASN A 175 -6.83 7.50 -12.29
CA ASN A 175 -6.22 6.37 -11.60
C ASN A 175 -6.90 6.11 -10.25
N LEU A 176 -6.66 4.92 -9.68
CA LEU A 176 -7.28 4.52 -8.43
C LEU A 176 -6.90 5.43 -7.24
N ASN A 177 -5.67 5.95 -7.21
CA ASN A 177 -5.20 6.81 -6.13
C ASN A 177 -5.94 8.16 -6.12
N THR A 178 -6.21 8.76 -7.29
CA THR A 178 -7.03 9.98 -7.41
C THR A 178 -8.46 9.72 -6.90
N ILE A 179 -9.05 8.58 -7.23
CA ILE A 179 -10.39 8.22 -6.74
C ILE A 179 -10.40 8.04 -5.22
N ILE A 180 -9.36 7.44 -4.65
CA ILE A 180 -9.21 7.30 -3.19
C ILE A 180 -9.19 8.67 -2.53
N ASP A 181 -8.37 9.59 -3.03
CA ASP A 181 -8.21 10.93 -2.46
C ASP A 181 -9.56 11.67 -2.45
N GLU A 182 -10.27 11.74 -3.58
CA GLU A 182 -11.54 12.45 -3.70
C GLU A 182 -12.66 11.83 -2.84
N VAL A 183 -12.78 10.50 -2.89
CA VAL A 183 -13.83 9.80 -2.13
C VAL A 183 -13.61 9.90 -0.62
N CYS A 184 -12.37 9.80 -0.16
CA CYS A 184 -12.05 9.89 1.26
C CYS A 184 -12.14 11.34 1.80
N LEU A 185 -12.02 12.36 0.94
CA LEU A 185 -12.30 13.76 1.29
C LEU A 185 -13.80 14.06 1.38
N GLY A 186 -14.65 13.10 1.03
CA GLY A 186 -16.11 13.28 1.04
C GLY A 186 -16.66 13.86 -0.26
N HIS A 187 -15.82 14.03 -1.27
CA HIS A 187 -16.26 14.38 -2.62
C HIS A 187 -16.82 13.12 -3.30
N GLY A 188 -17.89 13.23 -4.02
CA GLY A 188 -18.44 12.12 -4.78
C GLY A 188 -17.58 11.80 -6.01
N VAL A 189 -17.82 10.66 -6.67
CA VAL A 189 -17.16 10.33 -7.94
C VAL A 189 -17.71 11.09 -9.15
N GLY A 190 -18.72 11.97 -8.95
CA GLY A 190 -19.42 12.67 -10.03
C GLY A 190 -18.50 13.49 -10.92
N GLU A 191 -17.63 14.29 -10.33
CA GLU A 191 -16.66 15.11 -11.07
C GLU A 191 -15.59 14.27 -11.78
N LEU A 192 -15.24 13.12 -11.21
CA LEU A 192 -14.28 12.18 -11.79
C LEU A 192 -14.82 11.40 -12.99
N MET A 193 -16.11 11.50 -13.29
CA MET A 193 -16.73 10.85 -14.45
C MET A 193 -16.67 11.72 -15.71
N ILE A 194 -16.20 12.96 -15.60
CA ILE A 194 -16.08 13.91 -16.70
C ILE A 194 -14.61 13.99 -17.12
N PRO A 195 -14.27 13.72 -18.40
CA PRO A 195 -12.89 13.85 -18.85
C PRO A 195 -12.47 15.33 -18.82
N GLU A 196 -11.37 15.63 -18.14
CA GLU A 196 -10.76 16.95 -18.24
C GLU A 196 -10.08 17.14 -19.61
N PRO A 197 -10.11 18.34 -20.19
CA PRO A 197 -9.39 18.64 -21.42
C PRO A 197 -7.89 18.32 -21.26
N GLY A 198 -7.36 17.45 -22.13
CA GLY A 198 -5.95 17.04 -22.10
C GLY A 198 -5.66 15.77 -21.30
N HIS A 199 -6.62 15.20 -20.60
CA HIS A 199 -6.44 13.87 -19.98
C HIS A 199 -6.44 12.76 -21.03
N TYR A 200 -5.44 11.88 -20.92
CA TYR A 200 -5.34 10.70 -21.78
C TYR A 200 -6.44 9.69 -21.38
N VAL A 201 -7.38 9.49 -22.26
CA VAL A 201 -8.37 8.41 -22.13
C VAL A 201 -7.72 7.11 -22.60
N GLN A 202 -7.56 6.15 -21.73
CA GLN A 202 -7.02 4.84 -22.10
C GLN A 202 -7.89 4.23 -23.21
N PRO A 203 -7.34 3.95 -24.41
CA PRO A 203 -8.14 3.46 -25.53
C PRO A 203 -8.78 2.12 -25.13
N GLN A 204 -10.09 2.02 -25.28
CA GLN A 204 -10.78 0.75 -25.16
C GLN A 204 -10.36 -0.11 -26.36
N LEU A 205 -9.69 -1.23 -26.08
CA LEU A 205 -9.51 -2.26 -27.10
C LEU A 205 -10.89 -2.70 -27.58
N ALA A 206 -11.19 -2.45 -28.85
CA ALA A 206 -12.39 -2.96 -29.48
C ALA A 206 -12.42 -4.48 -29.29
N LYS A 207 -13.47 -5.00 -28.67
CA LYS A 207 -13.68 -6.45 -28.64
C LYS A 207 -13.80 -6.88 -30.10
N THR A 208 -12.92 -7.76 -30.54
CA THR A 208 -13.04 -8.42 -31.84
C THR A 208 -14.44 -9.01 -31.93
N ALA A 209 -15.23 -8.54 -32.89
CA ALA A 209 -16.53 -9.11 -33.13
C ALA A 209 -16.30 -10.59 -33.43
N LYS A 210 -16.91 -11.47 -32.63
CA LYS A 210 -16.97 -12.89 -33.00
C LYS A 210 -17.74 -12.95 -34.29
N SER A 211 -17.09 -13.39 -35.35
CA SER A 211 -17.76 -13.70 -36.61
C SER A 211 -18.97 -14.63 -36.35
N LEU A 212 -20.12 -14.21 -36.84
CA LEU A 212 -21.31 -15.02 -36.90
C LEU A 212 -21.05 -16.27 -37.76
#